data_2fd6d09b52663dcc8d0b1745884c76f4
#
_entry.id   2fd6d09b52663dcc8d0b1745884c76f4
#
_cell.length_a   1.000
_cell.length_b   1.000
_cell.length_c   1.000
_cell.angle_alpha   90.00
_cell.angle_beta   90.00
_cell.angle_gamma   90.00
#
_symmetry.space_group_name_H-M   'P 1'
#
loop_
_entity.id
_entity.type
_entity.pdbx_description
1 polymer ?
#
loop_
_entity_poly.entity_id
_entity_poly.type
_entity_poly.pdbx_seq_one_letter_code
_entity_poly.pdbx_strand_id
1 'polypeptide(L)'
;MQNRRPSLYDLTDKMKTITAPTLIMTGDEDFPCLEPGLLMKRTIPTAGLVVMPNSGHAINLEEPAAFNRHLEEFFHAVDVGSWRNRDPRAMAPTILGR
;
A
#
# COMPACT_ATOMS: atom_id res chain seq x y z
N MET A 1 -6.54 7.28 32.66
CA MET A 1 -5.47 7.40 31.68
C MET A 1 -5.95 6.98 30.30
N GLN A 2 -5.50 7.64 29.31
CA GLN A 2 -5.92 7.36 27.99
C GLN A 2 -4.85 6.63 27.21
N ASN A 3 -5.21 5.45 26.68
CA ASN A 3 -4.34 4.70 25.80
C ASN A 3 -4.61 5.12 24.37
N ARG A 4 -3.71 5.90 23.84
CA ARG A 4 -3.89 6.44 22.52
C ARG A 4 -2.96 5.75 21.55
N ARG A 5 -3.53 5.17 20.50
CA ARG A 5 -2.72 4.63 19.42
C ARG A 5 -2.19 5.77 18.57
N PRO A 6 -0.94 5.70 18.12
CA PRO A 6 -0.46 6.64 17.12
C PRO A 6 -1.33 6.53 15.86
N SER A 7 -1.64 7.66 15.28
CA SER A 7 -2.26 7.68 13.96
C SER A 7 -1.25 7.19 12.94
N LEU A 8 -1.73 6.59 11.83
CA LEU A 8 -0.87 6.25 10.71
C LEU A 8 -0.10 7.48 10.23
N TYR A 9 -0.76 8.63 10.26
CA TYR A 9 -0.13 9.88 9.83
C TYR A 9 1.01 10.31 10.75
N ASP A 10 1.00 9.86 12.01
CA ASP A 10 2.08 10.13 12.96
C ASP A 10 3.30 9.23 12.74
N LEU A 11 3.16 8.19 11.90
CA LEU A 11 4.21 7.21 11.65
C LEU A 11 4.90 7.39 10.30
N THR A 12 4.63 8.50 9.61
CA THR A 12 5.15 8.71 8.25
C THR A 12 6.68 8.68 8.20
N ASP A 13 7.34 9.27 9.18
CA ASP A 13 8.80 9.28 9.20
C ASP A 13 9.38 7.87 9.31
N LYS A 14 8.74 7.01 10.10
CA LYS A 14 9.16 5.62 10.23
C LYS A 14 8.90 4.84 8.95
N MET A 15 7.77 5.09 8.30
CA MET A 15 7.43 4.41 7.05
C MET A 15 8.41 4.71 5.93
N LYS A 16 9.00 5.91 5.93
CA LYS A 16 10.03 6.29 4.95
C LYS A 16 11.27 5.42 5.04
N THR A 17 11.50 4.76 6.16
CA THR A 17 12.67 3.91 6.39
C THR A 17 12.43 2.44 6.07
N ILE A 18 11.22 2.08 5.66
CA ILE A 18 10.91 0.69 5.33
C ILE A 18 11.63 0.29 4.04
N THR A 19 12.42 -0.77 4.12
CA THR A 19 13.15 -1.32 2.98
C THR A 19 12.60 -2.65 2.50
N ALA A 20 11.75 -3.30 3.30
CA ALA A 20 11.13 -4.57 2.91
C ALA A 20 10.15 -4.36 1.77
N PRO A 21 10.11 -5.27 0.78
CA PRO A 21 9.06 -5.23 -0.24
C PRO A 21 7.69 -5.20 0.42
N THR A 22 6.82 -4.30 -0.03
CA THR A 22 5.54 -4.05 0.63
C THR A 22 4.43 -3.98 -0.42
N LEU A 23 3.37 -4.74 -0.20
CA LEU A 23 2.16 -4.68 -1.01
C LEU A 23 1.00 -4.20 -0.15
N ILE A 24 0.34 -3.14 -0.62
CA ILE A 24 -0.85 -2.58 0.04
C ILE A 24 -2.05 -2.97 -0.81
N MET A 25 -3.06 -3.58 -0.18
CA MET A 25 -4.27 -3.99 -0.88
C MET A 25 -5.49 -3.42 -0.16
N THR A 26 -6.39 -2.81 -0.91
CA THR A 26 -7.63 -2.26 -0.35
C THR A 26 -8.76 -2.38 -1.37
N GLY A 27 -10.00 -2.38 -0.89
CA GLY A 27 -11.16 -2.29 -1.76
C GLY A 27 -11.54 -0.83 -2.00
N ASP A 28 -12.06 -0.53 -3.19
CA ASP A 28 -12.40 0.83 -3.55
C ASP A 28 -13.62 1.37 -2.79
N GLU A 29 -14.42 0.48 -2.21
CA GLU A 29 -15.56 0.87 -1.38
C GLU A 29 -15.21 1.01 0.09
N ASP A 30 -13.95 0.77 0.45
CA ASP A 30 -13.48 0.88 1.84
C ASP A 30 -12.88 2.27 2.07
N PHE A 31 -13.73 3.27 2.15
CA PHE A 31 -13.28 4.66 2.28
C PHE A 31 -12.38 4.91 3.48
N PRO A 32 -12.63 4.31 4.66
CA PRO A 32 -11.73 4.51 5.80
C PRO A 32 -10.29 4.05 5.53
N CYS A 33 -10.08 3.10 4.62
CA CYS A 33 -8.77 2.55 4.34
C CYS A 33 -8.12 3.11 3.07
N LEU A 34 -8.89 3.78 2.21
CA LEU A 34 -8.36 4.31 0.94
C LEU A 34 -7.29 5.37 1.16
N GLU A 35 -7.60 6.39 1.96
CA GLU A 35 -6.62 7.46 2.22
C GLU A 35 -5.38 6.95 2.95
N PRO A 36 -5.51 6.16 4.04
CA PRO A 36 -4.34 5.55 4.65
C PRO A 36 -3.52 4.70 3.69
N GLY A 37 -4.19 3.94 2.80
CA GLY A 37 -3.51 3.15 1.78
C GLY A 37 -2.71 4.00 0.82
N LEU A 38 -3.29 5.09 0.36
CA LEU A 38 -2.60 6.04 -0.51
C LEU A 38 -1.42 6.71 0.20
N LEU A 39 -1.58 7.06 1.48
CA LEU A 39 -0.50 7.63 2.26
C LEU A 39 0.67 6.64 2.38
N MET A 40 0.38 5.38 2.69
CA MET A 40 1.41 4.35 2.76
C MET A 40 2.11 4.16 1.43
N LYS A 41 1.35 4.15 0.33
CA LYS A 41 1.92 4.03 -1.01
C LYS A 41 2.89 5.16 -1.31
N ARG A 42 2.53 6.39 -0.96
CA ARG A 42 3.38 7.54 -1.22
C ARG A 42 4.58 7.64 -0.30
N THR A 43 4.50 7.00 0.87
CA THR A 43 5.50 7.17 1.93
C THR A 43 6.50 6.04 1.96
N ILE A 44 6.06 4.79 1.74
CA ILE A 44 6.94 3.62 1.79
C ILE A 44 7.67 3.48 0.46
N PRO A 45 9.01 3.56 0.43
CA PRO A 45 9.76 3.54 -0.83
C PRO A 45 9.59 2.26 -1.66
N THR A 46 9.23 1.17 -1.00
CA THR A 46 9.13 -0.16 -1.62
C THR A 46 7.69 -0.61 -1.84
N ALA A 47 6.72 0.30 -1.71
CA ALA A 47 5.31 -0.06 -1.72
C ALA A 47 4.72 -0.13 -3.13
N GLY A 48 3.95 -1.18 -3.37
CA GLY A 48 2.99 -1.26 -4.46
C GLY A 48 1.57 -1.20 -3.91
N LEU A 49 0.63 -0.72 -4.70
CA LEU A 49 -0.77 -0.55 -4.29
C LEU A 49 -1.70 -1.27 -5.25
N VAL A 50 -2.62 -2.05 -4.71
CA VAL A 50 -3.75 -2.62 -5.43
C VAL A 50 -5.03 -2.11 -4.81
N VAL A 51 -5.87 -1.49 -5.64
CA VAL A 51 -7.22 -1.09 -5.25
C VAL A 51 -8.19 -1.96 -6.03
N MET A 52 -8.96 -2.79 -5.33
CA MET A 52 -9.85 -3.76 -5.97
C MET A 52 -11.22 -3.13 -6.23
N PRO A 53 -11.73 -3.24 -7.45
CA PRO A 53 -13.00 -2.60 -7.80
C PRO A 53 -14.18 -3.28 -7.13
N ASN A 54 -15.17 -2.47 -6.75
CA ASN A 54 -16.43 -2.92 -6.16
C ASN A 54 -16.25 -3.82 -4.94
N SER A 55 -15.19 -3.55 -4.16
CA SER A 55 -14.84 -4.38 -3.01
C SER A 55 -14.77 -3.55 -1.75
N GLY A 56 -15.22 -4.15 -0.65
CA GLY A 56 -15.22 -3.50 0.66
C GLY A 56 -14.00 -3.85 1.49
N HIS A 57 -14.21 -3.93 2.81
CA HIS A 57 -13.13 -4.12 3.75
C HIS A 57 -12.51 -5.52 3.72
N ALA A 58 -13.33 -6.54 3.48
CA ALA A 58 -12.88 -7.93 3.52
C ALA A 58 -12.59 -8.47 2.12
N ILE A 59 -11.64 -7.87 1.42
CA ILE A 59 -11.34 -8.20 0.02
C ILE A 59 -10.92 -9.65 -0.17
N ASN A 60 -10.27 -10.25 0.82
CA ASN A 60 -9.89 -11.66 0.77
C ASN A 60 -11.09 -12.60 0.78
N LEU A 61 -12.24 -12.15 1.31
CA LEU A 61 -13.47 -12.93 1.33
C LEU A 61 -14.38 -12.55 0.16
N GLU A 62 -14.38 -11.30 -0.26
CA GLU A 62 -15.25 -10.81 -1.33
C GLU A 62 -14.71 -11.17 -2.71
N GLU A 63 -13.38 -11.13 -2.88
CA GLU A 63 -12.72 -11.37 -4.16
C GLU A 63 -11.52 -12.29 -3.97
N PRO A 64 -11.73 -13.54 -3.54
CA PRO A 64 -10.61 -14.40 -3.15
C PRO A 64 -9.66 -14.74 -4.31
N ALA A 65 -10.19 -14.94 -5.51
CA ALA A 65 -9.35 -15.29 -6.65
C ALA A 65 -8.42 -14.14 -7.03
N ALA A 66 -8.96 -12.92 -7.11
CA ALA A 66 -8.17 -11.75 -7.43
C ALA A 66 -7.17 -11.42 -6.32
N PHE A 67 -7.60 -11.54 -5.06
CA PHE A 67 -6.74 -11.32 -3.91
C PHE A 67 -5.53 -12.26 -3.95
N ASN A 68 -5.78 -13.55 -4.14
CA ASN A 68 -4.72 -14.56 -4.17
C ASN A 68 -3.79 -14.36 -5.37
N ARG A 69 -4.33 -13.99 -6.52
CA ARG A 69 -3.51 -13.74 -7.70
C ARG A 69 -2.52 -12.59 -7.44
N HIS A 70 -2.98 -11.50 -6.85
CA HIS A 70 -2.10 -10.38 -6.53
C HIS A 70 -1.03 -10.76 -5.53
N LEU A 71 -1.37 -11.57 -4.52
CA LEU A 71 -0.40 -12.07 -3.56
C LEU A 71 0.66 -12.94 -4.23
N GLU A 72 0.23 -13.87 -5.09
CA GLU A 72 1.15 -14.77 -5.79
C GLU A 72 2.09 -14.00 -6.70
N GLU A 73 1.57 -13.04 -7.43
CA GLU A 73 2.39 -12.19 -8.29
C GLU A 73 3.39 -11.37 -7.49
N PHE A 74 2.97 -10.85 -6.34
CA PHE A 74 3.85 -10.10 -5.45
C PHE A 74 4.99 -10.99 -4.94
N PHE A 75 4.66 -12.16 -4.40
CA PHE A 75 5.68 -13.07 -3.88
C PHE A 75 6.63 -13.51 -4.97
N HIS A 76 6.12 -13.79 -6.17
CA HIS A 76 6.96 -14.13 -7.30
C HIS A 76 7.92 -12.99 -7.65
N ALA A 77 7.42 -11.78 -7.73
CA ALA A 77 8.24 -10.61 -8.06
C ALA A 77 9.37 -10.40 -7.02
N VAL A 78 9.06 -10.63 -5.75
CA VAL A 78 10.07 -10.56 -4.69
C VAL A 78 11.11 -11.65 -4.86
N ASP A 79 10.66 -12.89 -5.12
CA ASP A 79 11.56 -14.05 -5.23
C ASP A 79 12.54 -13.90 -6.39
N VAL A 80 12.09 -13.36 -7.51
CA VAL A 80 12.97 -13.20 -8.69
C VAL A 80 13.69 -11.86 -8.72
N GLY A 81 13.52 -11.04 -7.69
CA GLY A 81 14.21 -9.76 -7.57
C GLY A 81 13.70 -8.67 -8.49
N SER A 82 12.46 -8.79 -8.98
CA SER A 82 11.89 -7.79 -9.89
C SER A 82 11.03 -6.73 -9.17
N TRP A 83 10.83 -6.87 -7.87
CA TRP A 83 10.11 -5.87 -7.09
C TRP A 83 11.00 -4.64 -6.87
N ARG A 84 10.58 -3.52 -7.40
CA ARG A 84 11.41 -2.32 -7.45
C ARG A 84 10.99 -1.30 -6.42
N ASN A 85 11.92 -0.40 -6.10
CA ASN A 85 11.58 0.81 -5.36
C ASN A 85 10.71 1.70 -6.24
N ARG A 86 9.96 2.59 -5.58
CA ARG A 86 9.12 3.53 -6.30
C ARG A 86 9.97 4.44 -7.18
N ASP A 87 9.38 4.84 -8.31
CA ASP A 87 9.97 5.86 -9.15
C ASP A 87 10.11 7.16 -8.35
N PRO A 88 11.30 7.76 -8.30
CA PRO A 88 11.49 9.01 -7.54
C PRO A 88 10.52 10.11 -7.95
N ARG A 89 10.09 10.14 -9.20
CA ARG A 89 9.11 11.13 -9.66
C ARG A 89 7.75 10.95 -8.99
N ALA A 90 7.39 9.71 -8.68
CA ALA A 90 6.13 9.41 -7.98
C ALA A 90 6.17 9.81 -6.52
N MET A 91 7.33 10.09 -5.98
CA MET A 91 7.50 10.53 -4.58
C MET A 91 7.55 12.06 -4.45
N ALA A 92 7.45 12.78 -5.56
CA ALA A 92 7.42 14.23 -5.54
C ALA A 92 6.14 14.74 -4.85
N PRO A 93 6.16 15.97 -4.29
CA PRO A 93 4.99 16.50 -3.59
C PRO A 93 3.75 16.63 -4.46
N THR A 94 3.93 16.81 -5.75
CA THR A 94 2.82 16.84 -6.69
C THR A 94 3.02 15.81 -7.76
N ILE A 95 1.92 15.31 -8.30
CA ILE A 95 1.97 14.34 -9.38
C ILE A 95 2.59 14.91 -10.66
N LEU A 96 2.55 16.21 -10.80
CA LEU A 96 3.13 16.89 -11.96
C LEU A 96 4.61 17.18 -11.80
N GLY A 97 5.19 16.86 -10.65
CA GLY A 97 6.61 17.06 -10.41
C GLY A 97 7.01 18.50 -10.21
N ARG A 98 6.07 19.33 -9.84
CA ARG A 98 6.33 20.74 -9.64
C ARG A 98 5.69 21.24 -8.38
#